data_05642657d3298a4f843bd89784156891
#
_entry.id   05642657d3298a4f843bd89784156891
#
_cell.length_a   1.000
_cell.length_b   1.000
_cell.length_c   1.000
_cell.angle_alpha   90.00
_cell.angle_beta   90.00
_cell.angle_gamma   90.00
#
_symmetry.space_group_name_H-M   'P 1'
#
loop_
_entity.id
_entity.type
_entity.pdbx_description
1 polymer ?
#
loop_
_entity_poly.entity_id
_entity_poly.type
_entity_poly.pdbx_seq_one_letter_code
_entity_poly.pdbx_strand_id
1 'polypeptide(L)'
;DLVRQLRALQPEIAFVALHGPGGEDGTAQELLEILGIPYTGSGVLACQRCMDKVLAKHLFVEAGIPTPEFFAFSQLAFRELGAADALGEIEERLGFPIVIKPSSQGSALGIKFAGSPEDVPGALVSAFAYDTKVLIERHVAGRDLAVGIIERDGEPHVLPIVEAIPLDEPFFDFEARYEIGRTRFVCPADLGNKVAERCAQVALAAYRLLGCRDFARVDLLLAPEGEPTVLEINAIPGLTDTSLLPQAAAAAGIGFDELVATILDNAHQRQDSARR
;
A
#
# COMPACT_ATOMS: atom_id res chain seq x y z
N ASP A 1 -1.87 27.94 8.33
CA ASP A 1 -2.23 27.98 6.91
C ASP A 1 -1.03 27.61 6.05
N LEU A 2 -1.01 26.35 5.59
CA LEU A 2 0.09 25.74 4.82
C LEU A 2 0.34 26.50 3.51
N VAL A 3 -0.71 26.91 2.80
CA VAL A 3 -0.60 27.65 1.53
C VAL A 3 0.16 28.96 1.70
N ARG A 4 -0.14 29.71 2.77
CA ARG A 4 0.56 30.95 3.07
C ARG A 4 2.03 30.72 3.38
N GLN A 5 2.35 29.66 4.11
CA GLN A 5 3.72 29.29 4.45
C GLN A 5 4.49 28.88 3.19
N LEU A 6 3.93 28.01 2.34
CA LEU A 6 4.56 27.60 1.09
C LEU A 6 4.81 28.77 0.14
N ARG A 7 3.86 29.70 0.02
CA ARG A 7 4.04 30.92 -0.78
C ARG A 7 5.12 31.86 -0.22
N ALA A 8 5.26 31.91 1.10
CA ALA A 8 6.29 32.75 1.74
C ALA A 8 7.70 32.11 1.61
N LEU A 9 7.78 30.78 1.73
CA LEU A 9 9.04 30.03 1.65
C LEU A 9 9.55 29.89 0.22
N GLN A 10 8.65 29.82 -0.76
CA GLN A 10 8.96 29.56 -2.17
C GLN A 10 9.96 28.39 -2.35
N PRO A 11 9.66 27.18 -1.83
CA PRO A 11 10.58 26.07 -1.91
C PRO A 11 10.81 25.67 -3.37
N GLU A 12 12.02 25.28 -3.71
CA GLU A 12 12.35 24.75 -5.04
C GLU A 12 11.67 23.39 -5.28
N ILE A 13 11.64 22.54 -4.25
CA ILE A 13 10.99 21.23 -4.25
C ILE A 13 10.40 20.97 -2.85
N ALA A 14 9.23 20.34 -2.81
CA ALA A 14 8.65 19.81 -1.59
C ALA A 14 8.97 18.31 -1.45
N PHE A 15 9.68 17.93 -0.39
CA PHE A 15 9.82 16.52 -0.04
C PHE A 15 8.58 16.09 0.74
N VAL A 16 7.72 15.26 0.12
CA VAL A 16 6.46 14.81 0.73
C VAL A 16 6.71 13.57 1.58
N ALA A 17 6.61 13.75 2.91
CA ALA A 17 6.73 12.68 3.91
C ALA A 17 5.49 12.63 4.82
N LEU A 18 4.32 13.00 4.29
CA LEU A 18 3.05 12.98 4.99
C LEU A 18 2.36 11.63 4.79
N HIS A 19 1.87 11.03 5.86
CA HIS A 19 1.17 9.76 5.84
C HIS A 19 -0.32 9.91 6.13
N GLY A 20 -1.11 8.93 5.66
CA GLY A 20 -2.55 8.88 5.86
C GLY A 20 -3.34 9.90 5.01
N PRO A 21 -4.62 10.12 5.37
CA PRO A 21 -5.48 11.07 4.68
C PRO A 21 -4.89 12.48 4.65
N GLY A 22 -4.92 13.11 3.48
CA GLY A 22 -4.30 14.41 3.22
C GLY A 22 -2.82 14.36 2.81
N GLY A 23 -2.12 13.24 3.02
CA GLY A 23 -0.72 13.04 2.62
C GLY A 23 -0.56 12.06 1.46
N GLU A 24 -1.18 10.87 1.60
CA GLU A 24 -1.02 9.74 0.68
C GLU A 24 -2.15 9.62 -0.35
N ASP A 25 -3.23 10.39 -0.23
CA ASP A 25 -4.44 10.33 -1.02
C ASP A 25 -4.49 11.29 -2.23
N GLY A 26 -3.39 11.99 -2.49
CA GLY A 26 -3.31 12.99 -3.57
C GLY A 26 -3.60 14.42 -3.13
N THR A 27 -4.16 14.65 -1.95
CA THR A 27 -4.55 16.01 -1.50
C THR A 27 -3.36 16.96 -1.38
N ALA A 28 -2.25 16.51 -0.78
CA ALA A 28 -1.03 17.32 -0.70
C ALA A 28 -0.44 17.58 -2.09
N GLN A 29 -0.47 16.57 -2.95
CA GLN A 29 0.03 16.65 -4.33
C GLN A 29 -0.79 17.65 -5.16
N GLU A 30 -2.13 17.60 -5.08
CA GLU A 30 -3.00 18.58 -5.74
C GLU A 30 -2.69 20.01 -5.31
N LEU A 31 -2.49 20.23 -4.00
CA LEU A 31 -2.14 21.52 -3.48
C LEU A 31 -0.80 22.02 -4.04
N LEU A 32 0.21 21.16 -4.10
CA LEU A 32 1.53 21.51 -4.65
C LEU A 32 1.45 21.78 -6.15
N GLU A 33 0.63 21.02 -6.91
CA GLU A 33 0.39 21.28 -8.35
C GLU A 33 -0.28 22.64 -8.58
N ILE A 34 -1.32 23.01 -7.79
CA ILE A 34 -1.96 24.33 -7.85
C ILE A 34 -0.97 25.45 -7.57
N LEU A 35 -0.01 25.23 -6.66
CA LEU A 35 1.01 26.22 -6.31
C LEU A 35 2.21 26.25 -7.28
N GLY A 36 2.29 25.31 -8.21
CA GLY A 36 3.42 25.14 -9.13
C GLY A 36 4.70 24.70 -8.44
N ILE A 37 4.60 24.04 -7.28
CA ILE A 37 5.73 23.56 -6.50
C ILE A 37 6.01 22.11 -6.87
N PRO A 38 7.18 21.77 -7.42
CA PRO A 38 7.59 20.39 -7.66
C PRO A 38 7.68 19.61 -6.35
N TYR A 39 7.44 18.30 -6.41
CA TYR A 39 7.43 17.45 -5.23
C TYR A 39 7.95 16.04 -5.51
N THR A 40 8.39 15.36 -4.47
CA THR A 40 8.86 13.97 -4.52
C THR A 40 7.69 12.99 -4.50
N GLY A 41 7.88 11.82 -5.13
CA GLY A 41 6.94 10.72 -5.08
C GLY A 41 5.86 10.78 -6.14
N SER A 42 4.90 9.90 -5.98
CA SER A 42 3.78 9.67 -6.90
C SER A 42 2.88 10.89 -7.04
N GLY A 43 2.33 11.08 -8.24
CA GLY A 43 1.39 12.17 -8.54
C GLY A 43 -0.02 11.89 -8.01
N VAL A 44 -0.91 12.87 -8.15
CA VAL A 44 -2.29 12.87 -7.62
C VAL A 44 -3.01 11.56 -7.94
N LEU A 45 -3.12 11.19 -9.22
CA LEU A 45 -3.87 9.99 -9.63
C LEU A 45 -3.27 8.68 -9.08
N ALA A 46 -1.95 8.59 -9.01
CA ALA A 46 -1.30 7.40 -8.46
C ALA A 46 -1.56 7.28 -6.95
N CYS A 47 -1.44 8.40 -6.21
CA CYS A 47 -1.77 8.43 -4.78
C CYS A 47 -3.23 8.03 -4.52
N GLN A 48 -4.18 8.57 -5.28
CA GLN A 48 -5.61 8.20 -5.18
C GLN A 48 -5.85 6.72 -5.45
N ARG A 49 -5.23 6.17 -6.53
CA ARG A 49 -5.34 4.74 -6.86
C ARG A 49 -4.72 3.84 -5.80
N CYS A 50 -3.59 4.23 -5.23
CA CYS A 50 -2.94 3.46 -4.17
C CYS A 50 -3.74 3.51 -2.87
N MET A 51 -4.33 4.65 -2.53
CA MET A 51 -5.07 4.84 -1.29
C MET A 51 -6.41 4.09 -1.28
N ASP A 52 -7.17 4.08 -2.38
CA ASP A 52 -8.42 3.32 -2.51
C ASP A 52 -8.13 1.86 -2.90
N LYS A 53 -8.09 0.96 -1.89
CA LYS A 53 -7.84 -0.48 -2.08
C LYS A 53 -8.83 -1.14 -3.04
N VAL A 54 -10.07 -0.68 -3.05
CA VAL A 54 -11.11 -1.24 -3.95
C VAL A 54 -10.78 -0.88 -5.39
N LEU A 55 -10.44 0.39 -5.64
CA LEU A 55 -10.03 0.84 -6.98
C LEU A 55 -8.75 0.13 -7.44
N ALA A 56 -7.73 0.06 -6.58
CA ALA A 56 -6.48 -0.64 -6.89
C ALA A 56 -6.73 -2.10 -7.27
N LYS A 57 -7.54 -2.82 -6.49
CA LYS A 57 -7.84 -4.24 -6.72
C LYS A 57 -8.64 -4.47 -8.02
N HIS A 58 -9.58 -3.59 -8.36
CA HIS A 58 -10.26 -3.67 -9.65
C HIS A 58 -9.27 -3.51 -10.82
N LEU A 59 -8.34 -2.54 -10.72
CA LEU A 59 -7.29 -2.36 -11.72
C LEU A 59 -6.37 -3.59 -11.79
N PHE A 60 -6.00 -4.20 -10.66
CA PHE A 60 -5.19 -5.42 -10.64
C PHE A 60 -5.90 -6.57 -11.35
N VAL A 61 -7.18 -6.81 -11.06
CA VAL A 61 -7.98 -7.85 -11.71
C VAL A 61 -8.05 -7.64 -13.23
N GLU A 62 -8.33 -6.41 -13.66
CA GLU A 62 -8.42 -6.07 -15.09
C GLU A 62 -7.08 -6.28 -15.81
N ALA A 63 -5.96 -5.99 -15.14
CA ALA A 63 -4.61 -6.19 -15.68
C ALA A 63 -4.05 -7.61 -15.50
N GLY A 64 -4.79 -8.53 -14.88
CA GLY A 64 -4.34 -9.89 -14.59
C GLY A 64 -3.24 -9.98 -13.53
N ILE A 65 -3.12 -8.96 -12.66
CA ILE A 65 -2.22 -8.98 -11.50
C ILE A 65 -2.91 -9.75 -10.36
N PRO A 66 -2.25 -10.77 -9.79
CA PRO A 66 -2.84 -11.56 -8.72
C PRO A 66 -3.18 -10.71 -7.48
N THR A 67 -4.40 -10.77 -7.01
CA THR A 67 -4.89 -10.15 -5.76
C THR A 67 -5.97 -11.05 -5.16
N PRO A 68 -6.15 -11.10 -3.82
CA PRO A 68 -7.20 -11.93 -3.22
C PRO A 68 -8.57 -11.59 -3.80
N GLU A 69 -9.40 -12.60 -4.04
CA GLU A 69 -10.80 -12.40 -4.45
C GLU A 69 -11.53 -11.55 -3.42
N PHE A 70 -12.35 -10.62 -3.89
CA PHE A 70 -12.95 -9.61 -3.01
C PHE A 70 -14.32 -9.15 -3.50
N PHE A 71 -15.06 -8.59 -2.54
CA PHE A 71 -16.25 -7.76 -2.76
C PHE A 71 -16.09 -6.43 -2.04
N ALA A 72 -16.80 -5.42 -2.51
CA ALA A 72 -16.82 -4.12 -1.87
C ALA A 72 -18.19 -3.49 -1.96
N PHE A 73 -18.58 -2.80 -0.90
CA PHE A 73 -19.80 -2.01 -0.90
C PHE A 73 -19.71 -0.81 0.05
N SER A 74 -20.53 0.19 -0.25
CA SER A 74 -20.63 1.38 0.59
C SER A 74 -21.60 1.14 1.75
N GLN A 75 -21.49 1.96 2.78
CA GLN A 75 -22.43 1.99 3.89
C GLN A 75 -23.86 2.25 3.40
N LEU A 76 -24.02 3.08 2.35
CA LEU A 76 -25.30 3.35 1.72
C LEU A 76 -25.92 2.07 1.12
N ALA A 77 -25.14 1.32 0.34
CA ALA A 77 -25.60 0.06 -0.25
C ALA A 77 -26.02 -0.93 0.82
N PHE A 78 -25.27 -1.00 1.92
CA PHE A 78 -25.55 -1.89 3.03
C PHE A 78 -26.85 -1.51 3.77
N ARG A 79 -27.08 -0.21 4.02
CA ARG A 79 -28.23 0.27 4.79
C ARG A 79 -29.52 0.38 3.98
N GLU A 80 -29.42 0.80 2.71
CA GLU A 80 -30.60 1.25 1.95
C GLU A 80 -30.89 0.40 0.71
N LEU A 81 -29.88 -0.34 0.19
CA LEU A 81 -30.04 -1.15 -1.02
C LEU A 81 -30.10 -2.66 -0.74
N GLY A 82 -30.19 -3.06 0.54
CA GLY A 82 -30.32 -4.46 0.91
C GLY A 82 -29.03 -5.30 0.71
N ALA A 83 -27.85 -4.67 0.62
CA ALA A 83 -26.60 -5.42 0.47
C ALA A 83 -26.31 -6.36 1.65
N ALA A 84 -26.97 -6.14 2.81
CA ALA A 84 -26.92 -7.06 3.93
C ALA A 84 -27.49 -8.45 3.59
N ASP A 85 -28.50 -8.50 2.73
CA ASP A 85 -29.14 -9.75 2.33
C ASP A 85 -28.25 -10.60 1.39
N ALA A 86 -27.26 -9.95 0.76
CA ALA A 86 -26.29 -10.61 -0.13
C ALA A 86 -25.04 -11.13 0.60
N LEU A 87 -24.92 -10.97 1.93
CA LEU A 87 -23.74 -11.41 2.67
C LEU A 87 -23.55 -12.93 2.55
N GLY A 88 -24.62 -13.73 2.57
CA GLY A 88 -24.54 -15.17 2.45
C GLY A 88 -23.90 -15.61 1.13
N GLU A 89 -24.25 -14.98 0.01
CA GLU A 89 -23.65 -15.28 -1.31
C GLU A 89 -22.17 -14.87 -1.36
N ILE A 90 -21.80 -13.78 -0.71
CA ILE A 90 -20.41 -13.33 -0.60
C ILE A 90 -19.59 -14.35 0.20
N GLU A 91 -20.13 -14.78 1.34
CA GLU A 91 -19.52 -15.78 2.22
C GLU A 91 -19.33 -17.15 1.50
N GLU A 92 -20.33 -17.60 0.76
CA GLU A 92 -20.26 -18.83 -0.04
C GLU A 92 -19.16 -18.74 -1.11
N ARG A 93 -18.97 -17.58 -1.75
CA ARG A 93 -17.97 -17.39 -2.80
C ARG A 93 -16.56 -17.25 -2.26
N LEU A 94 -16.38 -16.49 -1.18
CA LEU A 94 -15.05 -16.24 -0.61
C LEU A 94 -14.59 -17.42 0.26
N GLY A 95 -15.51 -18.07 0.98
CA GLY A 95 -15.19 -19.04 2.05
C GLY A 95 -14.57 -18.35 3.27
N PHE A 96 -14.61 -19.03 4.41
CA PHE A 96 -13.98 -18.56 5.64
C PHE A 96 -12.56 -19.13 5.82
N PRO A 97 -11.66 -18.40 6.47
CA PRO A 97 -11.83 -17.04 7.01
C PRO A 97 -11.80 -15.96 5.92
N ILE A 98 -12.45 -14.83 6.20
CA ILE A 98 -12.41 -13.62 5.37
C ILE A 98 -11.79 -12.45 6.13
N VAL A 99 -11.30 -11.45 5.38
CA VAL A 99 -10.75 -10.21 5.92
C VAL A 99 -11.67 -9.07 5.54
N ILE A 100 -12.08 -8.27 6.52
CA ILE A 100 -12.92 -7.09 6.33
C ILE A 100 -12.11 -5.87 6.71
N LYS A 101 -12.04 -4.89 5.82
CA LYS A 101 -11.22 -3.70 6.02
C LYS A 101 -11.82 -2.45 5.37
N PRO A 102 -11.53 -1.25 5.91
CA PRO A 102 -11.85 0.01 5.25
C PRO A 102 -11.14 0.11 3.90
N SER A 103 -11.78 0.78 2.93
CA SER A 103 -11.23 0.96 1.58
C SER A 103 -9.99 1.86 1.56
N SER A 104 -10.00 2.96 2.34
CA SER A 104 -9.04 4.07 2.19
C SER A 104 -8.33 4.41 3.51
N GLN A 105 -7.98 3.38 4.29
CA GLN A 105 -7.21 3.56 5.53
C GLN A 105 -5.86 2.86 5.48
N GLY A 106 -4.85 3.52 6.08
CA GLY A 106 -3.53 2.96 6.28
C GLY A 106 -3.35 2.30 7.65
N SER A 107 -2.13 1.82 7.94
CA SER A 107 -1.72 1.32 9.26
C SER A 107 -2.63 0.23 9.86
N ALA A 108 -3.24 -0.57 9.02
CA ALA A 108 -4.15 -1.67 9.41
C ALA A 108 -5.38 -1.24 10.25
N LEU A 109 -5.68 0.05 10.33
CA LEU A 109 -6.83 0.56 11.09
C LEU A 109 -8.15 -0.03 10.58
N GLY A 110 -8.93 -0.60 11.50
CA GLY A 110 -10.24 -1.15 11.20
C GLY A 110 -10.25 -2.48 10.46
N ILE A 111 -9.10 -3.12 10.25
CA ILE A 111 -9.02 -4.48 9.67
C ILE A 111 -9.49 -5.48 10.71
N LYS A 112 -10.40 -6.37 10.29
CA LYS A 112 -10.90 -7.48 11.12
C LYS A 112 -10.93 -8.78 10.32
N PHE A 113 -10.64 -9.88 11.01
CA PHE A 113 -10.91 -11.23 10.52
C PHE A 113 -12.29 -11.68 10.96
N ALA A 114 -12.95 -12.39 10.08
CA ALA A 114 -14.12 -13.17 10.41
C ALA A 114 -13.80 -14.63 10.12
N GLY A 115 -13.83 -15.46 11.16
CA GLY A 115 -13.60 -16.90 11.07
C GLY A 115 -14.89 -17.66 10.73
N SER A 116 -16.03 -17.00 10.95
CA SER A 116 -17.36 -17.56 10.75
C SER A 116 -18.38 -16.48 10.39
N PRO A 117 -19.59 -16.84 9.91
CA PRO A 117 -20.66 -15.89 9.61
C PRO A 117 -21.03 -14.98 10.79
N GLU A 118 -20.94 -15.48 12.01
CA GLU A 118 -21.30 -14.75 13.23
C GLU A 118 -20.37 -13.57 13.50
N ASP A 119 -19.13 -13.61 13.01
CA ASP A 119 -18.13 -12.56 13.19
C ASP A 119 -18.35 -11.37 12.23
N VAL A 120 -18.99 -11.61 11.08
CA VAL A 120 -19.10 -10.66 9.97
C VAL A 120 -19.77 -9.34 10.35
N PRO A 121 -20.93 -9.34 11.07
CA PRO A 121 -21.60 -8.10 11.45
C PRO A 121 -20.71 -7.19 12.31
N GLY A 122 -20.02 -7.75 13.29
CA GLY A 122 -19.10 -7.04 14.18
C GLY A 122 -17.90 -6.44 13.42
N ALA A 123 -17.33 -7.22 12.50
CA ALA A 123 -16.23 -6.79 11.66
C ALA A 123 -16.63 -5.66 10.70
N LEU A 124 -17.83 -5.72 10.11
CA LEU A 124 -18.38 -4.66 9.26
C LEU A 124 -18.60 -3.36 10.03
N VAL A 125 -19.21 -3.42 11.21
CA VAL A 125 -19.38 -2.24 12.08
C VAL A 125 -18.05 -1.59 12.40
N SER A 126 -17.04 -2.40 12.73
CA SER A 126 -15.69 -1.91 12.99
C SER A 126 -15.08 -1.20 11.78
N ALA A 127 -15.16 -1.81 10.59
CA ALA A 127 -14.61 -1.23 9.36
C ALA A 127 -15.34 0.05 8.94
N PHE A 128 -16.68 0.08 9.04
CA PHE A 128 -17.48 1.28 8.77
C PHE A 128 -17.29 2.43 9.76
N ALA A 129 -16.66 2.19 10.91
CA ALA A 129 -16.27 3.27 11.82
C ALA A 129 -15.12 4.13 11.25
N TYR A 130 -14.37 3.60 10.30
CA TYR A 130 -13.19 4.26 9.70
C TYR A 130 -13.40 4.73 8.26
N ASP A 131 -14.38 4.16 7.54
CA ASP A 131 -14.63 4.50 6.13
C ASP A 131 -16.09 4.26 5.77
N THR A 132 -16.56 4.96 4.76
CA THR A 132 -17.91 4.76 4.17
C THR A 132 -17.97 3.61 3.17
N LYS A 133 -16.83 3.06 2.77
CA LYS A 133 -16.68 1.91 1.87
C LYS A 133 -15.82 0.83 2.55
N VAL A 134 -16.28 -0.40 2.47
CA VAL A 134 -15.57 -1.56 3.01
C VAL A 134 -15.22 -2.54 1.91
N LEU A 135 -14.11 -3.23 2.12
CA LEU A 135 -13.60 -4.34 1.33
C LEU A 135 -13.74 -5.62 2.16
N ILE A 136 -14.34 -6.65 1.57
CA ILE A 136 -14.37 -8.01 2.10
C ILE A 136 -13.54 -8.86 1.14
N GLU A 137 -12.53 -9.53 1.63
CA GLU A 137 -11.65 -10.34 0.78
C GLU A 137 -11.41 -11.73 1.38
N ARG A 138 -11.15 -12.69 0.49
CA ARG A 138 -10.68 -14.02 0.89
C ARG A 138 -9.37 -13.88 1.66
N HIS A 139 -9.30 -14.54 2.81
CA HIS A 139 -8.03 -14.65 3.52
C HIS A 139 -7.08 -15.56 2.73
N VAL A 140 -5.89 -15.06 2.48
CA VAL A 140 -4.79 -15.84 1.89
C VAL A 140 -3.79 -16.13 3.00
N ALA A 141 -3.63 -17.41 3.34
CA ALA A 141 -2.58 -17.84 4.24
C ALA A 141 -1.24 -17.78 3.52
N GLY A 142 -0.21 -17.21 4.15
CA GLY A 142 1.09 -17.09 3.51
C GLY A 142 2.08 -16.24 4.28
N ARG A 143 3.21 -15.98 3.63
CA ARG A 143 4.28 -15.12 4.15
C ARG A 143 4.00 -13.67 3.76
N ASP A 144 4.17 -12.76 4.70
CA ASP A 144 4.03 -11.33 4.45
C ASP A 144 5.31 -10.75 3.89
N LEU A 145 5.24 -10.24 2.67
CA LEU A 145 6.37 -9.68 1.96
C LEU A 145 6.12 -8.20 1.63
N ALA A 146 7.13 -7.38 1.86
CA ALA A 146 7.17 -5.98 1.44
C ALA A 146 8.24 -5.80 0.37
N VAL A 147 7.84 -5.33 -0.80
CA VAL A 147 8.72 -5.09 -1.94
C VAL A 147 8.91 -3.60 -2.11
N GLY A 148 10.08 -3.09 -1.71
CA GLY A 148 10.48 -1.71 -1.96
C GLY A 148 10.85 -1.51 -3.43
N ILE A 149 10.41 -0.40 -4.01
CA ILE A 149 10.78 0.02 -5.38
C ILE A 149 11.27 1.46 -5.31
N ILE A 150 12.39 1.75 -5.95
CA ILE A 150 12.92 3.10 -6.13
C ILE A 150 13.25 3.33 -7.61
N GLU A 151 13.06 4.54 -8.10
CA GLU A 151 13.52 4.91 -9.44
C GLU A 151 14.96 5.41 -9.40
N ARG A 152 15.76 4.96 -10.36
CA ARG A 152 17.11 5.40 -10.65
C ARG A 152 17.24 5.54 -12.16
N ASP A 153 17.80 6.65 -12.60
CA ASP A 153 17.99 6.94 -14.03
C ASP A 153 16.68 6.83 -14.86
N GLY A 154 15.54 7.16 -14.24
CA GLY A 154 14.21 7.10 -14.86
C GLY A 154 13.60 5.70 -14.94
N GLU A 155 14.26 4.68 -14.35
CA GLU A 155 13.76 3.30 -14.35
C GLU A 155 13.48 2.81 -12.91
N PRO A 156 12.37 2.07 -12.69
CA PRO A 156 12.07 1.51 -11.40
C PRO A 156 12.91 0.26 -11.11
N HIS A 157 13.58 0.25 -9.97
CA HIS A 157 14.40 -0.84 -9.45
C HIS A 157 13.79 -1.45 -8.21
N VAL A 158 13.65 -2.78 -8.21
CA VAL A 158 13.16 -3.53 -7.05
C VAL A 158 14.31 -3.74 -6.06
N LEU A 159 14.07 -3.37 -4.82
CA LEU A 159 14.98 -3.58 -3.70
C LEU A 159 14.87 -5.01 -3.14
N PRO A 160 15.84 -5.47 -2.34
CA PRO A 160 15.71 -6.72 -1.62
C PRO A 160 14.39 -6.81 -0.84
N ILE A 161 13.70 -7.94 -0.99
CA ILE A 161 12.37 -8.15 -0.41
C ILE A 161 12.50 -8.28 1.10
N VAL A 162 11.63 -7.62 1.83
CA VAL A 162 11.53 -7.75 3.30
C VAL A 162 10.41 -8.71 3.63
N GLU A 163 10.65 -9.65 4.53
CA GLU A 163 9.62 -10.50 5.11
C GLU A 163 9.29 -10.02 6.53
N ALA A 164 7.99 -9.86 6.81
CA ALA A 164 7.47 -9.55 8.14
C ALA A 164 6.99 -10.86 8.79
N ILE A 165 7.64 -11.26 9.88
CA ILE A 165 7.35 -12.51 10.61
C ILE A 165 6.77 -12.13 11.97
N PRO A 166 5.46 -12.36 12.23
CA PRO A 166 4.88 -12.17 13.55
C PRO A 166 5.58 -13.06 14.59
N LEU A 167 5.82 -12.53 15.80
CA LEU A 167 6.46 -13.27 16.90
C LEU A 167 5.43 -13.95 17.81
N ASP A 168 4.23 -13.41 17.87
CA ASP A 168 3.09 -13.95 18.62
C ASP A 168 2.14 -14.72 17.71
N GLU A 169 1.23 -15.53 18.26
CA GLU A 169 0.33 -16.37 17.48
C GLU A 169 -0.47 -15.59 16.41
N PRO A 170 -0.56 -16.13 15.19
CA PRO A 170 -0.70 -15.33 13.96
C PRO A 170 -2.11 -14.90 13.58
N PHE A 171 -3.16 -15.14 14.39
CA PHE A 171 -4.48 -15.21 13.77
C PHE A 171 -5.38 -13.98 13.84
N PHE A 172 -5.15 -12.97 14.70
CA PHE A 172 -6.22 -11.97 14.91
C PHE A 172 -5.80 -10.51 15.07
N ASP A 173 -4.52 -10.15 14.94
CA ASP A 173 -4.10 -8.79 15.24
C ASP A 173 -3.23 -8.20 14.12
N PHE A 174 -3.87 -7.57 13.13
CA PHE A 174 -3.14 -6.83 12.09
C PHE A 174 -2.39 -5.62 12.65
N GLU A 175 -2.83 -5.06 13.77
CA GLU A 175 -2.13 -3.96 14.45
C GLU A 175 -0.76 -4.44 14.95
N ALA A 176 -0.68 -5.68 15.41
CA ALA A 176 0.58 -6.30 15.84
C ALA A 176 1.65 -6.41 14.73
N ARG A 177 1.23 -6.43 13.47
CA ARG A 177 2.13 -6.51 12.30
C ARG A 177 3.10 -5.34 12.22
N TYR A 178 2.68 -4.19 12.70
CA TYR A 178 3.44 -2.93 12.61
C TYR A 178 3.90 -2.42 13.99
N GLU A 179 3.56 -3.14 15.08
CA GLU A 179 4.05 -2.82 16.41
C GLU A 179 5.51 -3.24 16.59
N ILE A 180 6.32 -2.28 17.04
CA ILE A 180 7.73 -2.51 17.36
C ILE A 180 7.83 -3.58 18.45
N GLY A 181 8.57 -4.65 18.17
CA GLY A 181 8.81 -5.75 19.11
C GLY A 181 7.84 -6.93 19.00
N ARG A 182 6.76 -6.84 18.19
CA ARG A 182 5.84 -7.96 17.92
C ARG A 182 6.05 -8.61 16.55
N THR A 183 6.83 -7.98 15.68
CA THR A 183 7.17 -8.47 14.35
C THR A 183 8.67 -8.45 14.14
N ARG A 184 9.23 -9.54 13.64
CA ARG A 184 10.61 -9.63 13.18
C ARG A 184 10.66 -9.40 11.68
N PHE A 185 11.53 -8.50 11.23
CA PHE A 185 11.78 -8.27 9.82
C PHE A 185 13.04 -8.98 9.37
N VAL A 186 12.97 -9.65 8.22
CA VAL A 186 14.10 -10.35 7.59
C VAL A 186 14.32 -9.75 6.20
N CYS A 187 15.50 -9.18 5.96
CA CYS A 187 15.88 -8.60 4.68
C CYS A 187 17.33 -8.95 4.34
N PRO A 188 17.60 -9.57 3.18
CA PRO A 188 16.64 -10.12 2.22
C PRO A 188 15.82 -11.27 2.81
N ALA A 189 14.56 -11.40 2.40
CA ALA A 189 13.73 -12.55 2.72
C ALA A 189 14.34 -13.84 2.16
N ASP A 190 14.26 -14.92 2.92
CA ASP A 190 14.75 -16.24 2.46
C ASP A 190 13.76 -16.85 1.45
N LEU A 191 13.95 -16.50 0.19
CA LEU A 191 13.16 -16.93 -0.96
C LEU A 191 14.05 -17.60 -1.99
N GLY A 192 13.56 -18.68 -2.60
CA GLY A 192 14.25 -19.21 -3.78
C GLY A 192 14.24 -18.19 -4.94
N ASN A 193 15.28 -18.16 -5.77
CA ASN A 193 15.47 -17.16 -6.83
C ASN A 193 14.24 -16.98 -7.71
N LYS A 194 13.59 -18.07 -8.14
CA LYS A 194 12.38 -18.02 -9.00
C LYS A 194 11.21 -17.34 -8.30
N VAL A 195 11.03 -17.59 -7.00
CA VAL A 195 9.97 -16.98 -6.20
C VAL A 195 10.24 -15.50 -6.01
N ALA A 196 11.48 -15.12 -5.65
CA ALA A 196 11.88 -13.74 -5.51
C ALA A 196 11.69 -12.95 -6.81
N GLU A 197 12.10 -13.51 -7.96
CA GLU A 197 11.89 -12.92 -9.29
C GLU A 197 10.38 -12.75 -9.60
N ARG A 198 9.56 -13.74 -9.26
CA ARG A 198 8.11 -13.66 -9.47
C ARG A 198 7.47 -12.57 -8.60
N CYS A 199 7.86 -12.46 -7.32
CA CYS A 199 7.42 -11.39 -6.43
C CYS A 199 7.82 -10.01 -6.98
N ALA A 200 9.07 -9.87 -7.43
CA ALA A 200 9.57 -8.63 -8.01
C ALA A 200 8.80 -8.24 -9.28
N GLN A 201 8.52 -9.20 -10.18
CA GLN A 201 7.75 -8.96 -11.41
C GLN A 201 6.32 -8.48 -11.11
N VAL A 202 5.64 -9.15 -10.17
CA VAL A 202 4.26 -8.79 -9.78
C VAL A 202 4.23 -7.42 -9.13
N ALA A 203 5.16 -7.12 -8.22
CA ALA A 203 5.27 -5.83 -7.57
C ALA A 203 5.54 -4.70 -8.58
N LEU A 204 6.47 -4.91 -9.52
CA LEU A 204 6.80 -3.94 -10.56
C LEU A 204 5.64 -3.70 -11.52
N ALA A 205 4.89 -4.75 -11.89
CA ALA A 205 3.69 -4.63 -12.71
C ALA A 205 2.62 -3.78 -12.00
N ALA A 206 2.39 -4.01 -10.71
CA ALA A 206 1.44 -3.25 -9.92
C ALA A 206 1.87 -1.77 -9.75
N TYR A 207 3.15 -1.51 -9.48
CA TYR A 207 3.74 -0.17 -9.41
C TYR A 207 3.48 0.63 -10.70
N ARG A 208 3.79 0.04 -11.84
CA ARG A 208 3.59 0.67 -13.17
C ARG A 208 2.11 0.88 -13.49
N LEU A 209 1.26 -0.09 -13.17
CA LEU A 209 -0.18 -0.01 -13.43
C LEU A 209 -0.85 1.15 -12.70
N LEU A 210 -0.52 1.34 -11.41
CA LEU A 210 -1.09 2.44 -10.63
C LEU A 210 -0.46 3.79 -10.97
N GLY A 211 0.66 3.80 -11.70
CA GLY A 211 1.35 5.02 -12.13
C GLY A 211 2.22 5.62 -11.03
N CYS A 212 2.73 4.79 -10.13
CA CYS A 212 3.70 5.22 -9.13
C CYS A 212 4.99 5.72 -9.77
N ARG A 213 5.70 6.59 -9.06
CA ARG A 213 7.00 7.12 -9.46
C ARG A 213 7.89 7.41 -8.26
N ASP A 214 9.18 7.57 -8.48
CA ASP A 214 10.26 7.79 -7.54
C ASP A 214 10.47 6.64 -6.55
N PHE A 215 9.46 6.30 -5.77
CA PHE A 215 9.52 5.24 -4.79
C PHE A 215 8.12 4.77 -4.38
N ALA A 216 8.00 3.53 -3.98
CA ALA A 216 6.81 2.95 -3.36
C ALA A 216 7.14 1.64 -2.63
N ARG A 217 6.19 1.12 -1.85
CA ARG A 217 6.23 -0.23 -1.29
C ARG A 217 5.00 -1.00 -1.72
N VAL A 218 5.22 -2.19 -2.27
CA VAL A 218 4.15 -3.12 -2.64
C VAL A 218 4.10 -4.22 -1.58
N ASP A 219 2.95 -4.37 -0.95
CA ASP A 219 2.74 -5.39 0.08
C ASP A 219 2.08 -6.62 -0.56
N LEU A 220 2.73 -7.78 -0.40
CA LEU A 220 2.34 -9.06 -0.98
C LEU A 220 2.09 -10.11 0.09
N LEU A 221 1.19 -11.04 -0.21
CA LEU A 221 1.16 -12.34 0.45
C LEU A 221 1.73 -13.40 -0.50
N LEU A 222 2.67 -14.19 -0.01
CA LEU A 222 3.22 -15.33 -0.72
C LEU A 222 2.58 -16.60 -0.19
N ALA A 223 1.70 -17.18 -0.99
CA ALA A 223 1.06 -18.46 -0.66
C ALA A 223 2.09 -19.61 -0.58
N PRO A 224 1.79 -20.72 0.15
CA PRO A 224 2.69 -21.86 0.26
C PRO A 224 3.13 -22.45 -1.09
N GLU A 225 2.30 -22.34 -2.11
CA GLU A 225 2.56 -22.80 -3.48
C GLU A 225 3.54 -21.91 -4.23
N GLY A 226 3.97 -20.77 -3.63
CA GLY A 226 4.94 -19.83 -4.19
C GLY A 226 4.33 -18.76 -5.10
N GLU A 227 3.00 -18.61 -5.12
CA GLU A 227 2.32 -17.58 -5.90
C GLU A 227 2.11 -16.30 -5.05
N PRO A 228 2.67 -15.15 -5.48
CA PRO A 228 2.47 -13.88 -4.79
C PRO A 228 1.14 -13.26 -5.18
N THR A 229 0.43 -12.68 -4.20
CA THR A 229 -0.78 -11.88 -4.37
C THR A 229 -0.59 -10.48 -3.81
N VAL A 230 -0.96 -9.44 -4.58
CA VAL A 230 -0.85 -8.04 -4.16
C VAL A 230 -2.00 -7.72 -3.19
N LEU A 231 -1.64 -7.21 -2.02
CA LEU A 231 -2.59 -6.66 -1.05
C LEU A 231 -2.86 -5.19 -1.32
N GLU A 232 -1.81 -4.40 -1.37
CA GLU A 232 -1.87 -2.94 -1.54
C GLU A 232 -0.52 -2.38 -2.01
N ILE A 233 -0.55 -1.12 -2.45
CA ILE A 233 0.65 -0.32 -2.71
C ILE A 233 0.61 0.92 -1.83
N ASN A 234 1.72 1.16 -1.17
CA ASN A 234 1.95 2.36 -0.40
C ASN A 234 2.79 3.33 -1.25
N ALA A 235 2.16 4.43 -1.70
CA ALA A 235 2.80 5.42 -2.57
C ALA A 235 3.81 6.33 -1.84
N ILE A 236 3.68 6.47 -0.51
CA ILE A 236 4.57 7.25 0.34
C ILE A 236 4.93 6.37 1.56
N PRO A 237 5.74 5.31 1.37
CA PRO A 237 6.14 4.44 2.47
C PRO A 237 6.98 5.20 3.49
N GLY A 238 6.90 4.77 4.75
CA GLY A 238 7.66 5.37 5.85
C GLY A 238 9.17 5.38 5.59
N LEU A 239 9.81 6.42 6.09
CA LEU A 239 11.26 6.68 5.95
C LEU A 239 11.95 6.80 7.32
N THR A 240 11.44 6.11 8.35
CA THR A 240 12.11 6.01 9.64
C THR A 240 13.07 4.84 9.69
N ASP A 241 13.92 4.76 10.69
CA ASP A 241 14.89 3.66 10.89
C ASP A 241 14.22 2.27 10.95
N THR A 242 12.97 2.21 11.36
CA THR A 242 12.17 0.98 11.45
C THR A 242 11.33 0.70 10.20
N SER A 243 11.33 1.61 9.22
CA SER A 243 10.52 1.49 8.00
C SER A 243 11.15 0.52 7.01
N LEU A 244 10.29 -0.24 6.31
CA LEU A 244 10.72 -1.36 5.47
C LEU A 244 11.46 -0.91 4.21
N LEU A 245 11.12 0.26 3.65
CA LEU A 245 11.82 0.78 2.46
C LEU A 245 13.28 1.14 2.75
N PRO A 246 13.62 1.91 3.83
CA PRO A 246 15.01 2.13 4.23
C PRO A 246 15.76 0.84 4.56
N GLN A 247 15.12 -0.13 5.20
CA GLN A 247 15.75 -1.44 5.48
C GLN A 247 16.09 -2.19 4.20
N ALA A 248 15.18 -2.21 3.22
CA ALA A 248 15.42 -2.81 1.90
C ALA A 248 16.55 -2.08 1.15
N ALA A 249 16.60 -0.75 1.20
CA ALA A 249 17.67 0.06 0.60
C ALA A 249 19.02 -0.25 1.24
N ALA A 250 19.08 -0.29 2.58
CA ALA A 250 20.30 -0.64 3.30
C ALA A 250 20.82 -2.05 2.94
N ALA A 251 19.92 -3.03 2.80
CA ALA A 251 20.27 -4.39 2.36
C ALA A 251 20.80 -4.42 0.91
N ALA A 252 20.43 -3.45 0.07
CA ALA A 252 20.98 -3.23 -1.27
C ALA A 252 22.30 -2.45 -1.27
N GLY A 253 22.81 -2.03 -0.10
CA GLY A 253 24.00 -1.19 0.03
C GLY A 253 23.75 0.30 -0.18
N ILE A 254 22.47 0.74 -0.21
CA ILE A 254 22.06 2.14 -0.38
C ILE A 254 21.83 2.72 1.01
N GLY A 255 22.67 3.66 1.42
CA GLY A 255 22.50 4.37 2.69
C GLY A 255 21.27 5.27 2.71
N PHE A 256 20.80 5.65 3.90
CA PHE A 256 19.62 6.50 4.05
C PHE A 256 19.77 7.84 3.32
N ASP A 257 20.92 8.48 3.46
CA ASP A 257 21.21 9.77 2.79
C ASP A 257 21.16 9.63 1.26
N GLU A 258 21.71 8.53 0.72
CA GLU A 258 21.68 8.23 -0.71
C GLU A 258 20.25 7.94 -1.19
N LEU A 259 19.44 7.22 -0.40
CA LEU A 259 18.03 6.98 -0.70
C LEU A 259 17.26 8.30 -0.81
N VAL A 260 17.40 9.18 0.19
CA VAL A 260 16.72 10.48 0.21
C VAL A 260 17.20 11.37 -0.94
N ALA A 261 18.50 11.41 -1.20
CA ALA A 261 19.07 12.16 -2.33
C ALA A 261 18.53 11.64 -3.66
N THR A 262 18.48 10.33 -3.88
CA THR A 262 17.92 9.72 -5.10
C THR A 262 16.46 10.15 -5.32
N ILE A 263 15.62 10.09 -4.29
CA ILE A 263 14.22 10.51 -4.37
C ILE A 263 14.11 12.02 -4.71
N LEU A 264 14.96 12.86 -4.13
CA LEU A 264 14.98 14.28 -4.39
C LEU A 264 15.45 14.60 -5.81
N ASP A 265 16.52 13.93 -6.27
CA ASP A 265 17.08 14.11 -7.61
C ASP A 265 16.06 13.74 -8.71
N ASN A 266 15.26 12.69 -8.52
CA ASN A 266 14.18 12.36 -9.44
C ASN A 266 13.16 13.50 -9.58
N ALA A 267 12.81 14.17 -8.51
CA ALA A 267 11.91 15.32 -8.55
C ALA A 267 12.56 16.53 -9.27
N HIS A 268 13.86 16.79 -9.09
CA HIS A 268 14.61 17.81 -9.83
C HIS A 268 14.64 17.54 -11.32
N GLN A 269 14.96 16.32 -11.73
CA GLN A 269 15.03 15.93 -13.16
C GLN A 269 13.69 16.11 -13.87
N ARG A 270 12.57 15.81 -13.20
CA ARG A 270 11.23 16.06 -13.75
C ARG A 270 10.93 17.53 -13.94
N GLN A 271 11.34 18.38 -13.00
CA GLN A 271 11.17 19.84 -13.11
C GLN A 271 11.94 20.39 -14.32
N ASP A 272 13.18 19.98 -14.50
CA ASP A 272 14.01 20.42 -15.60
C ASP A 272 13.46 19.97 -16.97
N SER A 273 12.90 18.76 -17.01
CA SER A 273 12.26 18.22 -18.23
C SER A 273 10.97 18.95 -18.59
N ALA A 274 10.20 19.42 -17.61
CA ALA A 274 8.97 20.18 -17.82
C ALA A 274 9.22 21.65 -18.23
N ARG A 275 10.42 22.17 -17.98
CA ARG A 275 10.83 23.54 -18.36
C ARG A 275 11.43 23.66 -19.76
N ARG A 276 11.76 22.53 -20.40
CA ARG A 276 12.26 22.43 -21.78
C ARG A 276 11.13 22.23 -22.77
#